data_8f60c192e9c9e80c4ed922856fdeabf5
#
_entry.id   8f60c192e9c9e80c4ed922856fdeabf5
#
_cell.length_a   1.000
_cell.length_b   1.000
_cell.length_c   1.000
_cell.angle_alpha   90.00
_cell.angle_beta   90.00
_cell.angle_gamma   90.00
#
_symmetry.space_group_name_H-M   'P 1'
#
loop_
_entity.id
_entity.type
_entity.pdbx_description
1 polymer ?
#
loop_
_entity_poly.entity_id
_entity_poly.type
_entity_poly.pdbx_seq_one_letter_code
_entity_poly.pdbx_strand_id
1 'polypeptide(L)'
;MERPDDRTAPVLRFATELAAWVATPWALSGHSWLLAVLAVVVLIGLPTVFSTPGDKAQVIVPVPGRVTILLVLLQLAAAVISAWLAWPSWAAVLVSLLAATTLVTERRRWQWLASLDRRGA
;
A
#
# COMPACT_ATOMS: atom_id res chain seq x y z
N MET A 1 -10.17 -0.81 -21.19
CA MET A 1 -10.11 -1.77 -20.07
C MET A 1 -10.97 -1.25 -18.94
N GLU A 2 -11.87 -2.05 -18.44
CA GLU A 2 -12.72 -1.69 -17.32
C GLU A 2 -12.01 -1.89 -16.00
N ARG A 3 -12.46 -1.15 -14.96
CA ARG A 3 -11.97 -1.33 -13.61
C ARG A 3 -12.24 -2.76 -13.15
N PRO A 4 -11.22 -3.48 -12.63
CA PRO A 4 -11.42 -4.83 -12.12
C PRO A 4 -12.43 -4.86 -10.97
N ASP A 5 -13.38 -5.78 -11.03
CA ASP A 5 -14.36 -6.00 -9.97
C ASP A 5 -13.97 -7.27 -9.20
N ASP A 6 -12.98 -7.15 -8.33
CA ASP A 6 -12.44 -8.24 -7.56
C ASP A 6 -12.42 -7.85 -6.09
N ARG A 7 -13.08 -8.65 -5.24
CA ARG A 7 -13.17 -8.38 -3.80
C ARG A 7 -11.96 -8.91 -3.03
N THR A 8 -11.24 -9.89 -3.59
CA THR A 8 -10.09 -10.48 -2.91
C THR A 8 -8.90 -9.52 -2.88
N ALA A 9 -8.61 -8.87 -3.99
CA ALA A 9 -7.47 -7.95 -4.09
C ALA A 9 -7.55 -6.79 -3.08
N PRO A 10 -8.70 -6.09 -2.90
CA PRO A 10 -8.80 -5.03 -1.89
C PRO A 10 -8.61 -5.53 -0.47
N VAL A 11 -9.09 -6.74 -0.15
CA VAL A 11 -8.93 -7.32 1.19
C VAL A 11 -7.46 -7.60 1.49
N LEU A 12 -6.74 -8.20 0.55
CA LEU A 12 -5.31 -8.50 0.70
C LEU A 12 -4.49 -7.23 0.79
N ARG A 13 -4.80 -6.25 -0.04
CA ARG A 13 -4.14 -4.94 0.02
C ARG A 13 -4.35 -4.27 1.37
N PHE A 14 -5.58 -4.25 1.87
CA PHE A 14 -5.89 -3.65 3.16
C PHE A 14 -5.17 -4.38 4.30
N ALA A 15 -5.12 -5.72 4.26
CA ALA A 15 -4.38 -6.50 5.24
C ALA A 15 -2.89 -6.13 5.25
N THR A 16 -2.30 -5.93 4.07
CA THR A 16 -0.90 -5.50 3.95
C THR A 16 -0.71 -4.08 4.47
N GLU A 17 -1.65 -3.18 4.20
CA GLU A 17 -1.63 -1.82 4.74
C GLU A 17 -1.70 -1.83 6.26
N LEU A 18 -2.56 -2.65 6.85
CA LEU A 18 -2.63 -2.80 8.31
C LEU A 18 -1.30 -3.28 8.88
N ALA A 19 -0.66 -4.25 8.22
CA ALA A 19 0.65 -4.72 8.64
C ALA A 19 1.69 -3.59 8.60
N ALA A 20 1.67 -2.77 7.55
CA ALA A 20 2.57 -1.61 7.45
C ALA A 20 2.29 -0.60 8.57
N TRP A 21 1.03 -0.30 8.84
CA TRP A 21 0.64 0.69 9.85
C TRP A 21 0.99 0.27 11.27
N VAL A 22 1.15 -1.01 11.52
CA VAL A 22 1.52 -1.54 12.84
C VAL A 22 3.03 -1.77 12.90
N ALA A 23 3.61 -2.46 11.92
CA ALA A 23 5.00 -2.85 11.93
C ALA A 23 5.96 -1.67 11.79
N THR A 24 5.63 -0.69 10.95
CA THR A 24 6.51 0.46 10.70
C THR A 24 6.70 1.33 11.94
N PRO A 25 5.62 1.80 12.63
CA PRO A 25 5.82 2.53 13.87
C PRO A 25 6.46 1.68 14.96
N TRP A 26 6.18 0.38 14.98
CA TRP A 26 6.79 -0.54 15.92
C TRP A 26 8.31 -0.58 15.72
N ALA A 27 8.77 -0.71 14.48
CA ALA A 27 10.20 -0.71 14.15
C ALA A 27 10.88 0.63 14.50
N LEU A 28 10.18 1.74 14.28
CA LEU A 28 10.70 3.08 14.53
C LEU A 28 10.63 3.50 15.99
N SER A 29 9.75 2.91 16.79
CA SER A 29 9.57 3.29 18.20
C SER A 29 10.83 3.10 19.04
N GLY A 30 11.70 2.17 18.64
CA GLY A 30 13.00 1.97 19.29
C GLY A 30 13.99 3.10 19.05
N HIS A 31 13.78 3.90 18.02
CA HIS A 31 14.63 5.05 17.67
C HIS A 31 13.98 6.36 18.14
N SER A 32 12.70 6.57 17.83
CA SER A 32 11.98 7.78 18.17
C SER A 32 10.48 7.55 18.02
N TRP A 33 9.73 7.83 19.08
CA TRP A 33 8.25 7.76 19.01
C TRP A 33 7.68 8.82 18.03
N LEU A 34 8.40 9.94 17.86
CA LEU A 34 7.99 10.96 16.89
C LEU A 34 8.06 10.43 15.46
N LEU A 35 9.14 9.71 15.12
CA LEU A 35 9.26 9.06 13.83
C LEU A 35 8.18 8.01 13.63
N ALA A 36 7.82 7.27 14.68
CA ALA A 36 6.75 6.29 14.62
C ALA A 36 5.41 6.94 14.27
N VAL A 37 5.07 8.06 14.92
CA VAL A 37 3.83 8.80 14.65
C VAL A 37 3.85 9.37 13.23
N LEU A 38 4.96 9.97 12.82
CA LEU A 38 5.09 10.52 11.46
C LEU A 38 4.94 9.44 10.39
N ALA A 39 5.49 8.26 10.63
CA ALA A 39 5.36 7.13 9.70
C ALA A 39 3.90 6.74 9.51
N VAL A 40 3.13 6.64 10.58
CA VAL A 40 1.69 6.32 10.51
C VAL A 40 0.93 7.39 9.74
N VAL A 41 1.21 8.67 10.03
CA VAL A 41 0.57 9.79 9.33
C VAL A 41 0.86 9.72 7.83
N VAL A 42 2.11 9.47 7.45
CA VAL A 42 2.51 9.38 6.04
C VAL A 42 1.86 8.17 5.37
N LEU A 43 1.94 6.99 6.00
CA LEU A 43 1.44 5.75 5.40
C LEU A 43 -0.08 5.75 5.22
N ILE A 44 -0.81 6.36 6.14
CA ILE A 44 -2.27 6.47 6.02
C ILE A 44 -2.65 7.68 5.19
N GLY A 45 -1.97 8.81 5.40
CA GLY A 45 -2.30 10.09 4.78
C GLY A 45 -2.07 10.13 3.29
N LEU A 46 -0.93 9.61 2.80
CA LEU A 46 -0.62 9.67 1.37
C LEU A 46 -1.68 8.98 0.50
N PRO A 47 -2.03 7.70 0.73
CA PRO A 47 -3.05 7.07 -0.10
C PRO A 47 -4.46 7.60 0.14
N THR A 48 -4.71 8.24 1.28
CA THR A 48 -6.02 8.85 1.56
C THR A 48 -6.19 10.14 0.78
N VAL A 49 -5.16 10.97 0.73
CA VAL A 49 -5.21 12.28 0.05
C VAL A 49 -5.02 12.15 -1.45
N PHE A 50 -4.05 11.34 -1.89
CA PHE A 50 -3.68 11.19 -3.30
C PHE A 50 -4.31 9.94 -3.87
N SER A 51 -5.20 10.09 -4.84
CA SER A 51 -5.93 8.98 -5.45
C SER A 51 -6.13 9.23 -6.93
N THR A 52 -6.23 8.15 -7.70
CA THR A 52 -6.56 8.23 -9.11
C THR A 52 -8.08 8.28 -9.28
N PRO A 53 -8.63 9.23 -10.05
CA PRO A 53 -10.07 9.27 -10.31
C PRO A 53 -10.58 7.94 -10.90
N GLY A 54 -11.68 7.44 -10.38
CA GLY A 54 -12.28 6.17 -10.77
C GLY A 54 -11.83 4.98 -9.93
N ASP A 55 -10.71 5.10 -9.22
CA ASP A 55 -10.19 4.03 -8.35
C ASP A 55 -10.87 4.04 -6.98
N LYS A 56 -11.16 5.23 -6.46
CA LYS A 56 -11.85 5.40 -5.17
C LYS A 56 -13.07 6.28 -5.35
N ALA A 57 -14.04 6.13 -4.43
CA ALA A 57 -15.25 6.91 -4.43
C ALA A 57 -15.00 8.40 -4.20
N GLN A 58 -14.01 8.73 -3.37
CA GLN A 58 -13.64 10.11 -3.07
C GLN A 58 -12.17 10.34 -3.41
N VAL A 59 -11.89 11.45 -4.09
CA VAL A 59 -10.54 11.86 -4.48
C VAL A 59 -10.33 13.28 -4.00
N ILE A 60 -9.39 13.46 -3.04
CA ILE A 60 -9.05 14.78 -2.53
C ILE A 60 -8.09 15.48 -3.49
N VAL A 61 -6.95 14.83 -3.79
CA VAL A 61 -5.99 15.31 -4.78
C VAL A 61 -5.86 14.25 -5.87
N PRO A 62 -6.31 14.52 -7.10
CA PRO A 62 -6.20 13.52 -8.17
C PRO A 62 -4.75 13.34 -8.62
N VAL A 63 -4.36 12.10 -8.84
CA VAL A 63 -3.01 11.74 -9.31
C VAL A 63 -3.10 10.71 -10.42
N PRO A 64 -2.06 10.62 -11.29
CA PRO A 64 -2.00 9.55 -12.30
C PRO A 64 -1.99 8.17 -11.67
N GLY A 65 -2.40 7.16 -12.45
CA GLY A 65 -2.44 5.77 -11.98
C GLY A 65 -1.09 5.26 -11.47
N ARG A 66 0.02 5.67 -12.13
CA ARG A 66 1.37 5.29 -11.68
C ARG A 66 1.68 5.75 -10.27
N VAL A 67 1.16 6.91 -9.84
CA VAL A 67 1.38 7.40 -8.47
C VAL A 67 0.65 6.51 -7.48
N THR A 68 -0.58 6.12 -7.76
CA THR A 68 -1.32 5.17 -6.92
C THR A 68 -0.59 3.84 -6.80
N ILE A 69 -0.02 3.32 -7.89
CA ILE A 69 0.78 2.10 -7.88
C ILE A 69 2.00 2.27 -6.96
N LEU A 70 2.70 3.40 -7.06
CA LEU A 70 3.87 3.68 -6.20
C LEU A 70 3.47 3.76 -4.73
N LEU A 71 2.31 4.32 -4.41
CA LEU A 71 1.82 4.39 -3.03
C LEU A 71 1.52 3.00 -2.47
N VAL A 72 0.97 2.10 -3.28
CA VAL A 72 0.76 0.71 -2.86
C VAL A 72 2.11 0.02 -2.64
N LEU A 73 3.07 0.20 -3.55
CA LEU A 73 4.40 -0.37 -3.39
C LEU A 73 5.09 0.15 -2.13
N LEU A 74 4.91 1.43 -1.79
CA LEU A 74 5.40 1.99 -0.54
C LEU A 74 4.85 1.25 0.67
N GLN A 75 3.54 0.97 0.69
CA GLN A 75 2.91 0.23 1.78
C GLN A 75 3.48 -1.19 1.88
N LEU A 76 3.61 -1.87 0.75
CA LEU A 76 4.17 -3.23 0.71
C LEU A 76 5.61 -3.25 1.23
N ALA A 77 6.44 -2.33 0.77
CA ALA A 77 7.83 -2.22 1.21
C ALA A 77 7.91 -1.91 2.71
N ALA A 78 7.09 -0.97 3.19
CA ALA A 78 7.06 -0.62 4.61
C ALA A 78 6.66 -1.81 5.46
N ALA A 79 5.64 -2.57 5.05
CA ALA A 79 5.18 -3.75 5.77
C ALA A 79 6.28 -4.81 5.88
N VAL A 80 6.89 -5.16 4.74
CA VAL A 80 7.91 -6.23 4.70
C VAL A 80 9.17 -5.83 5.46
N ILE A 81 9.72 -4.66 5.16
CA ILE A 81 10.97 -4.21 5.78
C ILE A 81 10.78 -4.07 7.29
N SER A 82 9.70 -3.43 7.73
CA SER A 82 9.45 -3.21 9.14
C SER A 82 9.21 -4.51 9.89
N ALA A 83 8.48 -5.46 9.29
CA ALA A 83 8.25 -6.78 9.89
C ALA A 83 9.57 -7.53 10.12
N TRP A 84 10.49 -7.50 9.14
CA TRP A 84 11.79 -8.13 9.29
C TRP A 84 12.68 -7.45 10.34
N LEU A 85 12.51 -6.13 10.53
CA LEU A 85 13.28 -5.39 11.52
C LEU A 85 12.74 -5.54 12.94
N ALA A 86 11.41 -5.62 13.11
CA ALA A 86 10.78 -5.49 14.42
C ALA A 86 10.15 -6.79 14.94
N TRP A 87 9.74 -7.68 14.04
CA TRP A 87 8.96 -8.87 14.40
C TRP A 87 9.77 -10.15 14.25
N PRO A 88 9.36 -11.25 14.92
CA PRO A 88 10.05 -12.54 14.75
C PRO A 88 9.94 -13.04 13.31
N SER A 89 10.89 -13.88 12.91
CA SER A 89 11.01 -14.35 11.52
C SER A 89 9.72 -14.99 10.99
N TRP A 90 9.00 -15.75 11.83
CA TRP A 90 7.76 -16.39 11.39
C TRP A 90 6.69 -15.35 10.99
N ALA A 91 6.60 -14.24 11.74
CA ALA A 91 5.67 -13.16 11.43
C ALA A 91 6.12 -12.41 10.17
N ALA A 92 7.42 -12.16 10.05
CA ALA A 92 7.98 -11.50 8.86
C ALA A 92 7.77 -12.33 7.59
N VAL A 93 7.90 -13.66 7.68
CA VAL A 93 7.60 -14.56 6.56
C VAL A 93 6.13 -14.46 6.17
N LEU A 94 5.21 -14.45 7.14
CA LEU A 94 3.79 -14.31 6.85
C LEU A 94 3.48 -12.98 6.17
N VAL A 95 4.07 -11.88 6.62
CA VAL A 95 3.91 -10.56 5.99
C VAL A 95 4.48 -10.57 4.58
N SER A 96 5.63 -11.20 4.37
CA SER A 96 6.24 -11.30 3.04
C SER A 96 5.38 -12.10 2.07
N LEU A 97 4.79 -13.21 2.53
CA LEU A 97 3.86 -14.00 1.74
C LEU A 97 2.59 -13.21 1.40
N LEU A 98 2.06 -12.47 2.37
CA LEU A 98 0.91 -11.61 2.16
C LEU A 98 1.22 -10.53 1.11
N ALA A 99 2.39 -9.89 1.20
CA ALA A 99 2.82 -8.89 0.24
C ALA A 99 2.97 -9.47 -1.16
N ALA A 100 3.59 -10.65 -1.29
CA ALA A 100 3.74 -11.33 -2.57
C ALA A 100 2.38 -11.68 -3.19
N THR A 101 1.44 -12.17 -2.38
CA THR A 101 0.08 -12.46 -2.84
C THR A 101 -0.62 -11.18 -3.29
N THR A 102 -0.45 -10.08 -2.54
CA THR A 102 -1.01 -8.78 -2.90
C THR A 102 -0.46 -8.29 -4.23
N LEU A 103 0.85 -8.45 -4.48
CA LEU A 103 1.44 -8.09 -5.79
C LEU A 103 0.76 -8.83 -6.93
N VAL A 104 0.47 -10.11 -6.75
CA VAL A 104 -0.20 -10.92 -7.77
C VAL A 104 -1.65 -10.46 -7.97
N THR A 105 -2.39 -10.26 -6.89
CA THR A 105 -3.80 -9.87 -6.98
C THR A 105 -3.99 -8.43 -7.46
N GLU A 106 -3.01 -7.55 -7.25
CA GLU A 106 -3.07 -6.16 -7.70
C GLU A 106 -2.70 -5.99 -9.18
N ARG A 107 -2.16 -7.01 -9.86
CA ARG A 107 -1.69 -6.90 -11.23
C ARG A 107 -2.77 -6.33 -12.17
N ARG A 108 -4.00 -6.83 -12.09
CA ARG A 108 -5.09 -6.38 -12.95
C ARG A 108 -5.43 -4.92 -12.71
N ARG A 109 -5.49 -4.51 -11.45
CA ARG A 109 -5.75 -3.12 -11.07
C ARG A 109 -4.63 -2.21 -11.57
N TRP A 110 -3.38 -2.62 -11.40
CA TRP A 110 -2.22 -1.83 -11.84
C TRP A 110 -2.18 -1.70 -13.36
N GLN A 111 -2.53 -2.75 -14.09
CA GLN A 111 -2.65 -2.66 -15.55
C GLN A 111 -3.73 -1.67 -15.96
N TRP A 112 -4.85 -1.66 -15.26
CA TRP A 112 -5.92 -0.71 -15.49
C TRP A 112 -5.47 0.72 -15.19
N LEU A 113 -4.83 0.95 -14.03
CA LEU A 113 -4.30 2.26 -13.64
C LEU A 113 -3.27 2.78 -14.67
N ALA A 114 -2.35 1.93 -15.10
CA ALA A 114 -1.38 2.30 -16.11
C ALA A 114 -2.03 2.61 -17.47
N SER A 115 -3.13 1.91 -17.80
CA SER A 115 -3.87 2.18 -19.04
C SER A 115 -4.55 3.55 -19.01
N LEU A 116 -4.99 4.01 -17.84
CA LEU A 116 -5.55 5.35 -17.70
C LEU A 116 -4.51 6.43 -18.00
N ASP A 117 -3.28 6.25 -17.54
CA ASP A 117 -2.19 7.19 -17.82
C ASP A 117 -1.90 7.27 -19.32
N ARG A 118 -1.90 6.14 -20.02
CA ARG A 118 -1.70 6.10 -21.46
C ARG A 118 -2.82 6.79 -22.21
N ARG A 119 -4.06 6.71 -21.72
CA ARG A 119 -5.23 7.36 -22.32
C ARG A 119 -5.22 8.86 -22.05
N GLY A 120 -4.73 9.27 -20.91
CA GLY A 120 -4.68 10.67 -20.51
C GLY A 120 -3.52 11.46 -21.09
N ALA A 121 -2.58 10.78 -21.72
CA ALA A 121 -1.38 11.41 -22.27
C ALA A 121 -1.65 12.18 -23.59
#